data_d49db58928bb59da0d281b8069f93918
#
_entry.id   d49db58928bb59da0d281b8069f93918
#
_cell.length_a   1.000
_cell.length_b   1.000
_cell.length_c   1.000
_cell.angle_alpha   90.00
_cell.angle_beta   90.00
_cell.angle_gamma   90.00
#
_symmetry.space_group_name_H-M   'P 1'
#
loop_
_entity.id
_entity.type
_entity.pdbx_description
1 polymer ?
#
loop_
_entity_poly.entity_id
_entity_poly.type
_entity_poly.pdbx_seq_one_letter_code
_entity_poly.pdbx_strand_id
1 'polypeptide(L)'
;MRTKLTLVGAGPGDPDLITLKGIKAIRSADVILYDALVSPELLEYNDCAIKVFVGKRAGKHSKKQSEINDMIIYYAFKYGHVVRLKGGDPFVFAHGKEELDYAESFGIDTSVVPGISSFQLPGLYSYPLTHRGISQSFTVVTATGSDGKISEDLQNSISSKSTLVILMGMRKLSGIMQLFKNADRKDLPVAIIINGSLPDAQVISGRVRDIEEKLNAEPTLNGPGIIVAGESLSTHSDYQRVLKSWLKTA
;
A
#
# COMPACT_ATOMS: atom_id res chain seq x y z
N MET A 1 13.28 9.57 -32.09
CA MET A 1 13.21 8.71 -30.91
C MET A 1 11.73 8.45 -30.61
N ARG A 2 11.32 7.21 -30.32
CA ARG A 2 9.93 6.92 -29.97
C ARG A 2 9.71 7.27 -28.50
N THR A 3 8.85 8.24 -28.23
CA THR A 3 8.52 8.66 -26.87
C THR A 3 7.67 7.60 -26.19
N LYS A 4 8.02 7.19 -24.98
CA LYS A 4 7.35 6.12 -24.25
C LYS A 4 7.27 6.39 -22.75
N LEU A 5 6.13 6.07 -22.15
CA LEU A 5 5.94 5.96 -20.70
C LEU A 5 5.66 4.51 -20.32
N THR A 6 6.39 3.99 -19.33
CA THR A 6 6.04 2.72 -18.69
C THR A 6 5.79 2.95 -17.21
N LEU A 7 4.54 2.74 -16.75
CA LEU A 7 4.27 2.68 -15.32
C LEU A 7 4.70 1.33 -14.79
N VAL A 8 5.48 1.31 -13.72
CA VAL A 8 6.01 0.07 -13.12
C VAL A 8 5.67 0.06 -11.63
N GLY A 9 5.00 -1.00 -11.20
CA GLY A 9 4.83 -1.28 -9.77
C GLY A 9 6.13 -1.81 -9.17
N ALA A 10 6.63 -1.08 -8.18
CA ALA A 10 7.88 -1.41 -7.48
C ALA A 10 7.71 -2.49 -6.39
N GLY A 11 6.46 -2.89 -6.13
CA GLY A 11 6.18 -3.76 -4.99
C GLY A 11 6.04 -3.01 -3.67
N PRO A 12 5.83 -3.72 -2.56
CA PRO A 12 5.45 -3.15 -1.27
C PRO A 12 6.63 -2.66 -0.40
N GLY A 13 7.87 -2.78 -0.87
CA GLY A 13 9.07 -2.33 -0.13
C GLY A 13 10.30 -3.19 -0.42
N ASP A 14 10.25 -4.48 -0.15
CA ASP A 14 11.31 -5.44 -0.46
C ASP A 14 11.60 -5.44 -1.97
N PRO A 15 12.84 -5.16 -2.41
CA PRO A 15 13.21 -5.10 -3.81
C PRO A 15 13.02 -6.45 -4.54
N ASP A 16 13.09 -7.58 -3.85
CA ASP A 16 12.87 -8.91 -4.44
C ASP A 16 11.39 -9.16 -4.80
N LEU A 17 10.48 -8.34 -4.29
CA LEU A 17 9.06 -8.42 -4.64
C LEU A 17 8.68 -7.61 -5.90
N ILE A 18 9.65 -7.07 -6.62
CA ILE A 18 9.42 -6.53 -7.96
C ILE A 18 9.24 -7.66 -8.97
N THR A 19 8.45 -7.41 -10.02
CA THR A 19 8.31 -8.38 -11.10
C THR A 19 9.54 -8.37 -12.03
N LEU A 20 9.88 -9.52 -12.62
CA LEU A 20 10.92 -9.62 -13.66
C LEU A 20 10.66 -8.65 -14.84
N LYS A 21 9.40 -8.39 -15.18
CA LYS A 21 9.01 -7.43 -16.20
C LYS A 21 9.33 -6.00 -15.76
N GLY A 22 9.17 -5.70 -14.47
CA GLY A 22 9.54 -4.43 -13.86
C GLY A 22 11.06 -4.17 -13.97
N ILE A 23 11.88 -5.15 -13.62
CA ILE A 23 13.34 -5.05 -13.76
C ILE A 23 13.74 -4.78 -15.22
N LYS A 24 13.13 -5.52 -16.19
CA LYS A 24 13.40 -5.29 -17.61
C LYS A 24 13.03 -3.88 -18.06
N ALA A 25 11.92 -3.33 -17.56
CA ALA A 25 11.51 -1.97 -17.86
C ALA A 25 12.50 -0.95 -17.28
N ILE A 26 12.92 -1.11 -16.02
CA ILE A 26 13.93 -0.25 -15.37
C ILE A 26 15.23 -0.24 -16.19
N ARG A 27 15.73 -1.42 -16.59
CA ARG A 27 16.96 -1.56 -17.37
C ARG A 27 16.90 -0.86 -18.74
N SER A 28 15.72 -0.73 -19.32
CA SER A 28 15.52 -0.10 -20.64
C SER A 28 15.13 1.38 -20.57
N ALA A 29 15.06 1.97 -19.38
CA ALA A 29 14.67 3.36 -19.18
C ALA A 29 15.81 4.33 -19.53
N ASP A 30 15.47 5.47 -20.15
CA ASP A 30 16.36 6.63 -20.26
C ASP A 30 16.21 7.52 -19.00
N VAL A 31 15.00 7.54 -18.42
CA VAL A 31 14.70 8.31 -17.21
C VAL A 31 13.82 7.47 -16.28
N ILE A 32 14.10 7.50 -14.98
CA ILE A 32 13.28 6.86 -13.94
C ILE A 32 12.75 7.95 -12.99
N LEU A 33 11.43 8.17 -13.01
CA LEU A 33 10.74 9.00 -12.02
C LEU A 33 10.21 8.08 -10.90
N TYR A 34 10.63 8.30 -9.65
CA TYR A 34 10.31 7.38 -8.55
C TYR A 34 9.80 8.05 -7.29
N ASP A 35 8.96 7.32 -6.53
CA ASP A 35 8.30 7.74 -5.30
C ASP A 35 9.14 7.47 -4.05
N ALA A 36 8.70 8.03 -2.92
CA ALA A 36 9.32 7.81 -1.60
C ALA A 36 9.18 6.37 -1.05
N LEU A 37 8.23 5.59 -1.57
CA LEU A 37 8.00 4.19 -1.16
C LEU A 37 8.75 3.17 -2.01
N VAL A 38 9.54 3.64 -2.97
CA VAL A 38 10.37 2.78 -3.83
C VAL A 38 11.68 2.49 -3.14
N SER A 39 12.09 1.21 -3.05
CA SER A 39 13.42 0.84 -2.56
C SER A 39 14.51 1.45 -3.45
N PRO A 40 15.50 2.14 -2.88
CA PRO A 40 16.65 2.67 -3.64
C PRO A 40 17.41 1.61 -4.43
N GLU A 41 17.47 0.37 -3.95
CA GLU A 41 18.15 -0.75 -4.60
C GLU A 41 17.58 -1.04 -6.01
N LEU A 42 16.30 -0.77 -6.23
CA LEU A 42 15.70 -0.92 -7.56
C LEU A 42 16.27 0.04 -8.59
N LEU A 43 16.82 1.17 -8.17
CA LEU A 43 17.45 2.14 -9.06
C LEU A 43 18.83 1.68 -9.55
N GLU A 44 19.45 0.73 -8.86
CA GLU A 44 20.75 0.15 -9.22
C GLU A 44 20.66 -0.78 -10.43
N TYR A 45 19.46 -1.23 -10.80
CA TYR A 45 19.27 -2.00 -12.04
C TYR A 45 19.55 -1.22 -13.33
N ASN A 46 19.73 0.12 -13.25
CA ASN A 46 20.09 0.96 -14.40
C ASN A 46 20.90 2.19 -13.96
N ASP A 47 22.22 2.08 -14.06
CA ASP A 47 23.15 3.16 -13.68
C ASP A 47 23.16 4.31 -14.69
N CYS A 48 22.80 4.05 -15.94
CA CYS A 48 22.80 5.03 -17.01
C CYS A 48 21.58 5.94 -17.03
N ALA A 49 20.44 5.51 -16.45
CA ALA A 49 19.22 6.29 -16.44
C ALA A 49 19.31 7.53 -15.54
N ILE A 50 18.70 8.62 -15.99
CA ILE A 50 18.49 9.81 -15.17
C ILE A 50 17.46 9.47 -14.06
N LYS A 51 17.87 9.54 -12.79
CA LYS A 51 17.02 9.20 -11.64
C LYS A 51 16.41 10.47 -11.05
N VAL A 52 15.08 10.59 -11.08
CA VAL A 52 14.35 11.79 -10.66
C VAL A 52 13.36 11.44 -9.54
N PHE A 53 13.61 11.97 -8.35
CA PHE A 53 12.71 11.81 -7.22
C PHE A 53 11.49 12.73 -7.35
N VAL A 54 10.29 12.16 -7.29
CA VAL A 54 9.02 12.90 -7.36
C VAL A 54 8.13 12.69 -6.13
N GLY A 55 8.58 11.88 -5.15
CA GLY A 55 7.85 11.57 -3.93
C GLY A 55 7.72 12.73 -2.95
N LYS A 56 6.84 12.57 -1.97
CA LYS A 56 6.68 13.51 -0.86
C LYS A 56 7.79 13.31 0.16
N ARG A 57 8.53 14.36 0.51
CA ARG A 57 9.43 14.35 1.67
C ARG A 57 8.82 15.17 2.80
N ALA A 58 8.93 14.66 4.03
CA ALA A 58 8.51 15.41 5.21
C ALA A 58 9.26 16.77 5.26
N GLY A 59 8.49 17.86 5.42
CA GLY A 59 9.04 19.22 5.51
C GLY A 59 9.40 19.92 4.20
N LYS A 60 9.17 19.32 3.02
CA LYS A 60 9.34 19.98 1.71
C LYS A 60 8.02 20.00 0.94
N HIS A 61 7.81 21.03 0.10
CA HIS A 61 6.66 21.07 -0.80
C HIS A 61 6.57 19.77 -1.60
N SER A 62 5.47 19.03 -1.40
CA SER A 62 5.19 17.85 -2.22
C SER A 62 4.77 18.31 -3.60
N LYS A 63 5.33 17.71 -4.64
CA LYS A 63 4.87 17.94 -6.02
C LYS A 63 3.39 17.60 -6.12
N LYS A 64 2.64 18.48 -6.79
CA LYS A 64 1.26 18.18 -7.17
C LYS A 64 1.23 17.12 -8.27
N GLN A 65 0.14 16.37 -8.39
CA GLN A 65 0.01 15.36 -9.46
C GLN A 65 0.19 15.98 -10.85
N SER A 66 -0.31 17.20 -11.08
CA SER A 66 -0.10 17.92 -12.34
C SER A 66 1.37 18.17 -12.66
N GLU A 67 2.18 18.55 -11.66
CA GLU A 67 3.62 18.78 -11.85
C GLU A 67 4.34 17.47 -12.21
N ILE A 68 3.93 16.33 -11.62
CA ILE A 68 4.48 15.01 -11.97
C ILE A 68 4.11 14.66 -13.40
N ASN A 69 2.87 14.90 -13.81
CA ASN A 69 2.40 14.66 -15.16
C ASN A 69 3.20 15.49 -16.19
N ASP A 70 3.41 16.78 -15.92
CA ASP A 70 4.23 17.65 -16.79
C ASP A 70 5.68 17.18 -16.86
N MET A 71 6.25 16.69 -15.78
CA MET A 71 7.59 16.12 -15.75
C MET A 71 7.68 14.85 -16.62
N ILE A 72 6.68 13.96 -16.58
CA ILE A 72 6.62 12.79 -17.45
C ILE A 72 6.71 13.21 -18.92
N ILE A 73 5.90 14.18 -19.34
CA ILE A 73 5.88 14.69 -20.70
C ILE A 73 7.23 15.29 -21.10
N TYR A 74 7.76 16.18 -20.25
CA TYR A 74 9.07 16.83 -20.49
C TYR A 74 10.17 15.81 -20.71
N TYR A 75 10.29 14.82 -19.81
CA TYR A 75 11.35 13.82 -19.89
C TYR A 75 11.16 12.85 -21.07
N ALA A 76 9.93 12.48 -21.42
CA ALA A 76 9.64 11.61 -22.54
C ALA A 76 10.04 12.27 -23.87
N PHE A 77 9.69 13.53 -24.10
CA PHE A 77 10.10 14.25 -25.31
C PHE A 77 11.60 14.51 -25.39
N LYS A 78 12.26 14.74 -24.25
CA LYS A 78 13.68 15.09 -24.22
C LYS A 78 14.58 13.87 -24.33
N TYR A 79 14.22 12.72 -23.74
CA TYR A 79 15.12 11.59 -23.59
C TYR A 79 14.58 10.28 -24.19
N GLY A 80 13.28 10.13 -24.39
CA GLY A 80 12.65 8.96 -25.02
C GLY A 80 11.83 8.10 -24.06
N HIS A 81 12.43 7.12 -23.41
CA HIS A 81 11.71 6.17 -22.56
C HIS A 81 11.74 6.58 -21.07
N VAL A 82 10.60 6.98 -20.57
CA VAL A 82 10.38 7.27 -19.14
C VAL A 82 9.78 6.04 -18.45
N VAL A 83 10.42 5.59 -17.38
CA VAL A 83 9.82 4.67 -16.41
C VAL A 83 9.34 5.46 -15.21
N ARG A 84 8.05 5.37 -14.92
CA ARG A 84 7.44 5.88 -13.69
C ARG A 84 7.35 4.73 -12.69
N LEU A 85 8.26 4.68 -11.72
CA LEU A 85 8.36 3.63 -10.71
C LEU A 85 7.56 4.05 -9.47
N LYS A 86 6.54 3.28 -9.14
CA LYS A 86 5.52 3.58 -8.12
C LYS A 86 5.51 2.49 -7.05
N GLY A 87 5.49 2.86 -5.77
CA GLY A 87 5.34 1.90 -4.68
C GLY A 87 4.05 1.09 -4.82
N GLY A 88 4.08 -0.21 -4.54
CA GLY A 88 2.96 -1.13 -4.71
C GLY A 88 2.62 -1.40 -6.17
N ASP A 89 1.35 -1.27 -6.51
CA ASP A 89 0.81 -1.38 -7.87
C ASP A 89 0.33 -0.02 -8.39
N PRO A 90 0.61 0.36 -9.66
CA PRO A 90 0.26 1.66 -10.22
C PRO A 90 -1.25 1.97 -10.26
N PHE A 91 -2.09 0.93 -10.22
CA PHE A 91 -3.55 1.06 -10.33
C PHE A 91 -4.29 0.86 -9.00
N VAL A 92 -3.56 0.65 -7.89
CA VAL A 92 -4.15 0.52 -6.56
C VAL A 92 -3.88 1.78 -5.74
N PHE A 93 -4.82 2.73 -5.74
CA PHE A 93 -4.74 4.04 -5.05
C PHE A 93 -3.50 4.88 -5.40
N ALA A 94 -3.03 4.78 -6.63
CA ALA A 94 -1.74 5.33 -7.05
C ALA A 94 -1.82 6.26 -8.28
N HIS A 95 -2.99 6.70 -8.72
CA HIS A 95 -3.20 7.63 -9.84
C HIS A 95 -2.62 7.17 -11.21
N GLY A 96 -2.37 5.86 -11.39
CA GLY A 96 -1.74 5.36 -12.61
C GLY A 96 -2.52 5.68 -13.88
N LYS A 97 -3.86 5.58 -13.84
CA LYS A 97 -4.70 5.90 -14.99
C LYS A 97 -4.59 7.37 -15.41
N GLU A 98 -4.56 8.29 -14.44
CA GLU A 98 -4.42 9.72 -14.70
C GLU A 98 -3.08 10.04 -15.40
N GLU A 99 -1.98 9.43 -14.95
CA GLU A 99 -0.65 9.59 -15.55
C GLU A 99 -0.62 9.06 -16.99
N LEU A 100 -1.27 7.91 -17.26
CA LEU A 100 -1.36 7.35 -18.62
C LEU A 100 -2.18 8.23 -19.55
N ASP A 101 -3.41 8.61 -19.14
CA ASP A 101 -4.30 9.42 -19.97
C ASP A 101 -3.65 10.74 -20.36
N TYR A 102 -2.95 11.34 -19.40
CA TYR A 102 -2.23 12.59 -19.65
C TYR A 102 -1.10 12.38 -20.67
N ALA A 103 -0.30 11.32 -20.53
CA ALA A 103 0.76 11.02 -21.50
C ALA A 103 0.23 10.69 -22.89
N GLU A 104 -0.84 9.90 -22.98
CA GLU A 104 -1.51 9.54 -24.24
C GLU A 104 -2.07 10.77 -24.97
N SER A 105 -2.57 11.76 -24.23
CA SER A 105 -3.07 13.02 -24.83
C SER A 105 -1.99 13.83 -25.56
N PHE A 106 -0.69 13.57 -25.26
CA PHE A 106 0.45 14.12 -25.96
C PHE A 106 1.06 13.18 -27.01
N GLY A 107 0.40 12.06 -27.34
CA GLY A 107 0.87 11.09 -28.32
C GLY A 107 2.05 10.23 -27.84
N ILE A 108 2.27 10.12 -26.53
CA ILE A 108 3.30 9.25 -25.95
C ILE A 108 2.75 7.82 -25.88
N ASP A 109 3.53 6.84 -26.35
CA ASP A 109 3.17 5.43 -26.18
C ASP A 109 3.20 5.04 -24.71
N THR A 110 2.18 4.36 -24.23
CA THR A 110 2.08 3.96 -22.82
C THR A 110 2.10 2.45 -22.61
N SER A 111 2.58 2.02 -21.48
CA SER A 111 2.49 0.62 -21.04
C SER A 111 2.49 0.53 -19.52
N VAL A 112 1.97 -0.60 -18.99
CA VAL A 112 1.89 -0.86 -17.56
C VAL A 112 2.55 -2.19 -17.24
N VAL A 113 3.31 -2.21 -16.15
CA VAL A 113 3.80 -3.40 -15.49
C VAL A 113 3.21 -3.41 -14.08
N PRO A 114 2.32 -4.36 -13.75
CA PRO A 114 1.73 -4.45 -12.42
C PRO A 114 2.79 -4.77 -11.36
N GLY A 115 2.51 -4.39 -10.12
CA GLY A 115 3.33 -4.70 -8.96
C GLY A 115 2.53 -5.39 -7.87
N ILE A 116 3.22 -5.98 -6.89
CA ILE A 116 2.59 -6.51 -5.69
C ILE A 116 2.14 -5.33 -4.84
N SER A 117 0.83 -5.21 -4.60
CA SER A 117 0.28 -4.15 -3.76
C SER A 117 0.36 -4.50 -2.28
N SER A 118 0.48 -3.47 -1.42
CA SER A 118 0.58 -3.63 0.03
C SER A 118 -0.60 -4.38 0.66
N PHE A 119 -1.79 -4.41 0.03
CA PHE A 119 -2.92 -5.19 0.54
C PHE A 119 -2.65 -6.70 0.56
N GLN A 120 -1.63 -7.19 -0.15
CA GLN A 120 -1.21 -8.60 -0.17
C GLN A 120 -0.25 -8.95 0.97
N LEU A 121 0.32 -7.95 1.65
CA LEU A 121 1.28 -8.15 2.75
C LEU A 121 0.78 -9.05 3.91
N PRO A 122 -0.52 -9.08 4.26
CA PRO A 122 -0.99 -9.98 5.33
C PRO A 122 -0.58 -11.44 5.11
N GLY A 123 -0.50 -11.90 3.86
CA GLY A 123 -0.07 -13.24 3.52
C GLY A 123 1.36 -13.59 3.96
N LEU A 124 2.29 -12.62 3.95
CA LEU A 124 3.67 -12.82 4.43
C LEU A 124 3.73 -13.18 5.93
N TYR A 125 2.71 -12.76 6.68
CA TYR A 125 2.58 -12.95 8.11
C TYR A 125 1.51 -13.98 8.47
N SER A 126 1.08 -14.80 7.50
CA SER A 126 0.05 -15.84 7.67
C SER A 126 -1.32 -15.33 8.11
N TYR A 127 -1.64 -14.03 7.91
CA TYR A 127 -2.98 -13.50 8.11
C TYR A 127 -3.83 -13.70 6.86
N PRO A 128 -4.84 -14.56 6.90
CA PRO A 128 -5.66 -14.81 5.72
C PRO A 128 -6.66 -13.68 5.49
N LEU A 129 -6.73 -13.20 4.25
CA LEU A 129 -7.78 -12.26 3.82
C LEU A 129 -9.12 -12.98 3.61
N THR A 130 -9.07 -14.25 3.24
CA THR A 130 -10.24 -15.11 3.07
C THR A 130 -10.01 -16.45 3.77
N HIS A 131 -11.08 -17.06 4.28
CA HIS A 131 -11.02 -18.39 4.87
C HIS A 131 -12.36 -19.11 4.66
N ARG A 132 -12.27 -20.38 4.21
CA ARG A 132 -13.47 -21.21 3.97
C ARG A 132 -14.30 -21.31 5.26
N GLY A 133 -15.61 -21.01 5.15
CA GLY A 133 -16.56 -21.05 6.26
C GLY A 133 -16.54 -19.82 7.19
N ILE A 134 -15.58 -18.88 7.01
CA ILE A 134 -15.48 -17.67 7.85
C ILE A 134 -15.68 -16.41 7.01
N SER A 135 -14.82 -16.17 6.02
CA SER A 135 -14.90 -15.00 5.14
C SER A 135 -14.63 -15.39 3.69
N GLN A 136 -15.59 -15.16 2.82
CA GLN A 136 -15.52 -15.51 1.38
C GLN A 136 -15.04 -14.33 0.53
N SER A 137 -14.89 -13.14 1.12
CA SER A 137 -14.51 -11.92 0.43
C SER A 137 -13.59 -11.05 1.28
N PHE A 138 -12.83 -10.21 0.63
CA PHE A 138 -12.13 -9.11 1.28
C PHE A 138 -12.37 -7.82 0.48
N THR A 139 -12.26 -6.69 1.16
CA THR A 139 -12.43 -5.37 0.56
C THR A 139 -11.19 -4.52 0.88
N VAL A 140 -10.64 -3.88 -0.12
CA VAL A 140 -9.52 -2.95 0.03
C VAL A 140 -10.06 -1.53 -0.09
N VAL A 141 -9.84 -0.72 0.94
CA VAL A 141 -10.32 0.66 1.00
C VAL A 141 -9.21 1.62 1.45
N THR A 142 -9.30 2.88 1.04
CA THR A 142 -8.50 3.94 1.65
C THR A 142 -9.24 4.53 2.84
N ALA A 143 -8.51 4.77 3.93
CA ALA A 143 -9.11 5.41 5.11
C ALA A 143 -9.39 6.91 4.90
N THR A 144 -8.74 7.54 3.92
CA THR A 144 -8.79 9.00 3.75
C THR A 144 -9.42 9.36 2.41
N GLY A 145 -10.52 10.10 2.47
CA GLY A 145 -11.13 10.73 1.31
C GLY A 145 -10.33 11.93 0.80
N SER A 146 -10.72 12.47 -0.35
CA SER A 146 -10.11 13.65 -0.98
C SER A 146 -10.20 14.92 -0.11
N ASP A 147 -11.21 15.00 0.75
CA ASP A 147 -11.42 16.07 1.74
C ASP A 147 -10.59 15.92 3.02
N GLY A 148 -9.77 14.88 3.10
CA GLY A 148 -8.94 14.56 4.26
C GLY A 148 -9.70 13.91 5.43
N LYS A 149 -11.02 13.66 5.34
CA LYS A 149 -11.80 12.94 6.34
C LYS A 149 -11.73 11.43 6.16
N ILE A 150 -12.33 10.66 7.07
CA ILE A 150 -12.53 9.22 6.88
C ILE A 150 -13.43 9.02 5.66
N SER A 151 -13.00 8.17 4.73
CA SER A 151 -13.72 7.96 3.47
C SER A 151 -15.11 7.34 3.72
N GLU A 152 -16.07 7.71 2.90
CA GLU A 152 -17.43 7.17 2.94
C GLU A 152 -17.44 5.66 2.64
N ASP A 153 -16.59 5.21 1.70
CA ASP A 153 -16.46 3.79 1.36
C ASP A 153 -16.02 2.95 2.57
N LEU A 154 -15.09 3.48 3.39
CA LEU A 154 -14.70 2.81 4.63
C LEU A 154 -15.86 2.77 5.62
N GLN A 155 -16.58 3.87 5.83
CA GLN A 155 -17.72 3.92 6.73
C GLN A 155 -18.79 2.89 6.32
N ASN A 156 -19.12 2.81 5.03
CA ASN A 156 -20.09 1.86 4.50
C ASN A 156 -19.61 0.39 4.62
N SER A 157 -18.29 0.18 4.60
CA SER A 157 -17.71 -1.16 4.70
C SER A 157 -17.64 -1.72 6.13
N ILE A 158 -17.77 -0.89 7.16
CA ILE A 158 -17.61 -1.29 8.57
C ILE A 158 -18.54 -2.44 8.98
N SER A 159 -19.77 -2.45 8.50
CA SER A 159 -20.78 -3.48 8.81
C SER A 159 -20.64 -4.76 7.97
N SER A 160 -19.76 -4.76 6.97
CA SER A 160 -19.54 -5.91 6.09
C SER A 160 -18.93 -7.10 6.84
N LYS A 161 -19.26 -8.32 6.41
CA LYS A 161 -18.59 -9.56 6.84
C LYS A 161 -17.27 -9.83 6.10
N SER A 162 -16.96 -9.05 5.05
CA SER A 162 -15.68 -9.11 4.35
C SER A 162 -14.52 -8.75 5.26
N THR A 163 -13.37 -9.35 5.06
CA THR A 163 -12.12 -8.85 5.66
C THR A 163 -11.79 -7.51 5.04
N LEU A 164 -11.58 -6.48 5.85
CA LEU A 164 -11.21 -5.15 5.38
C LEU A 164 -9.69 -4.99 5.44
N VAL A 165 -9.11 -4.55 4.32
CA VAL A 165 -7.74 -4.06 4.25
C VAL A 165 -7.79 -2.55 4.06
N ILE A 166 -7.37 -1.82 5.08
CA ILE A 166 -7.51 -0.36 5.14
C ILE A 166 -6.13 0.26 4.91
N LEU A 167 -5.97 0.93 3.78
CA LEU A 167 -4.77 1.64 3.41
C LEU A 167 -4.85 3.10 3.87
N MET A 168 -3.67 3.73 4.08
CA MET A 168 -3.56 5.14 4.51
C MET A 168 -4.32 5.47 5.82
N GLY A 169 -4.51 4.46 6.69
CA GLY A 169 -5.34 4.55 7.89
C GLY A 169 -4.61 4.87 9.19
N MET A 170 -3.28 4.79 9.23
CA MET A 170 -2.54 4.87 10.49
C MET A 170 -2.81 6.15 11.29
N ARG A 171 -2.84 7.31 10.63
CA ARG A 171 -3.13 8.61 11.27
C ARG A 171 -4.59 8.76 11.75
N LYS A 172 -5.47 7.85 11.32
CA LYS A 172 -6.92 7.86 11.65
C LYS A 172 -7.35 6.63 12.42
N LEU A 173 -6.40 5.85 12.94
CA LEU A 173 -6.66 4.58 13.61
C LEU A 173 -7.76 4.72 14.68
N SER A 174 -7.66 5.71 15.55
CA SER A 174 -8.64 5.93 16.63
C SER A 174 -10.06 6.14 16.07
N GLY A 175 -10.21 7.00 15.07
CA GLY A 175 -11.51 7.22 14.42
C GLY A 175 -12.04 5.95 13.73
N ILE A 176 -11.16 5.16 13.11
CA ILE A 176 -11.54 3.89 12.47
C ILE A 176 -12.00 2.88 13.53
N MET A 177 -11.25 2.73 14.62
CA MET A 177 -11.65 1.82 15.71
C MET A 177 -12.98 2.26 16.35
N GLN A 178 -13.21 3.57 16.45
CA GLN A 178 -14.48 4.08 16.97
C GLN A 178 -15.66 3.74 16.05
N LEU A 179 -15.49 3.76 14.72
CA LEU A 179 -16.53 3.31 13.78
C LEU A 179 -16.88 1.85 14.01
N PHE A 180 -15.90 0.97 14.19
CA PHE A 180 -16.15 -0.44 14.50
C PHE A 180 -16.85 -0.62 15.86
N LYS A 181 -16.45 0.13 16.89
CA LYS A 181 -17.08 0.12 18.22
C LYS A 181 -18.55 0.54 18.13
N ASN A 182 -18.86 1.59 17.37
CA ASN A 182 -20.23 2.08 17.15
C ASN A 182 -21.10 1.06 16.38
N ALA A 183 -20.49 0.18 15.58
CA ALA A 183 -21.17 -0.91 14.88
C ALA A 183 -21.23 -2.22 15.71
N ASP A 184 -20.98 -2.16 17.02
CA ASP A 184 -20.94 -3.30 17.95
C ASP A 184 -19.93 -4.40 17.57
N ARG A 185 -18.80 -4.00 16.94
CA ARG A 185 -17.73 -4.91 16.49
C ARG A 185 -16.45 -4.77 17.31
N LYS A 186 -16.54 -4.47 18.59
CA LYS A 186 -15.39 -4.26 19.49
C LYS A 186 -14.47 -5.48 19.62
N ASP A 187 -14.99 -6.68 19.40
CA ASP A 187 -14.25 -7.94 19.51
C ASP A 187 -13.71 -8.45 18.18
N LEU A 188 -13.92 -7.73 17.07
CA LEU A 188 -13.40 -8.09 15.75
C LEU A 188 -11.85 -8.14 15.79
N PRO A 189 -11.23 -9.21 15.27
CA PRO A 189 -9.78 -9.30 15.12
C PRO A 189 -9.23 -8.20 14.19
N VAL A 190 -8.12 -7.59 14.62
CA VAL A 190 -7.41 -6.54 13.87
C VAL A 190 -5.91 -6.82 13.91
N ALA A 191 -5.25 -6.73 12.77
CA ALA A 191 -3.80 -6.71 12.66
C ALA A 191 -3.33 -5.40 12.01
N ILE A 192 -2.25 -4.82 12.52
CA ILE A 192 -1.56 -3.67 11.93
C ILE A 192 -0.20 -4.15 11.47
N ILE A 193 0.12 -3.94 10.20
CA ILE A 193 1.42 -4.30 9.62
C ILE A 193 2.13 -3.01 9.23
N ILE A 194 3.25 -2.72 9.87
CA ILE A 194 4.06 -1.52 9.67
C ILE A 194 5.35 -1.94 8.96
N ASN A 195 5.79 -1.17 7.96
CA ASN A 195 6.98 -1.45 7.14
C ASN A 195 6.96 -2.87 6.55
N GLY A 196 5.77 -3.39 6.24
CA GLY A 196 5.60 -4.75 5.76
C GLY A 196 6.48 -5.04 4.55
N SER A 197 7.11 -6.21 4.54
CA SER A 197 8.17 -6.70 3.64
C SER A 197 9.57 -6.10 3.84
N LEU A 198 9.76 -5.07 4.67
CA LEU A 198 11.09 -4.54 4.99
C LEU A 198 11.71 -5.28 6.20
N PRO A 199 13.04 -5.20 6.39
CA PRO A 199 13.72 -5.88 7.51
C PRO A 199 13.26 -5.43 8.90
N ASP A 200 12.75 -4.21 9.01
CA ASP A 200 12.20 -3.62 10.24
C ASP A 200 10.67 -3.74 10.33
N ALA A 201 10.09 -4.66 9.55
CA ALA A 201 8.65 -4.91 9.56
C ALA A 201 8.17 -5.35 10.94
N GLN A 202 7.04 -4.80 11.37
CA GLN A 202 6.42 -5.15 12.64
C GLN A 202 4.93 -5.41 12.45
N VAL A 203 4.40 -6.38 13.22
CA VAL A 203 3.00 -6.73 13.21
C VAL A 203 2.45 -6.66 14.62
N ILE A 204 1.36 -5.92 14.78
CA ILE A 204 0.62 -5.81 16.04
C ILE A 204 -0.74 -6.47 15.86
N SER A 205 -1.03 -7.47 16.69
CA SER A 205 -2.28 -8.22 16.67
C SER A 205 -3.13 -7.87 17.88
N GLY A 206 -4.42 -7.66 17.66
CA GLY A 206 -5.36 -7.34 18.72
C GLY A 206 -6.81 -7.43 18.25
N ARG A 207 -7.67 -6.81 19.00
CA ARG A 207 -9.08 -6.61 18.65
C ARG A 207 -9.36 -5.13 18.55
N VAL A 208 -10.47 -4.76 17.94
CA VAL A 208 -10.88 -3.35 17.85
C VAL A 208 -10.82 -2.62 19.20
N ARG A 209 -11.14 -3.33 20.30
CA ARG A 209 -11.16 -2.75 21.65
C ARG A 209 -9.78 -2.41 22.21
N ASP A 210 -8.71 -3.15 21.83
CA ASP A 210 -7.40 -3.09 22.47
C ASP A 210 -6.22 -2.75 21.52
N ILE A 211 -6.44 -2.71 20.22
CA ILE A 211 -5.37 -2.53 19.23
C ILE A 211 -4.67 -1.18 19.35
N GLU A 212 -5.38 -0.12 19.73
CA GLU A 212 -4.81 1.22 19.92
C GLU A 212 -3.86 1.25 21.13
N GLU A 213 -4.25 0.62 22.24
CA GLU A 213 -3.40 0.51 23.42
C GLU A 213 -2.12 -0.27 23.11
N LYS A 214 -2.24 -1.39 22.40
CA LYS A 214 -1.10 -2.21 21.97
C LYS A 214 -0.16 -1.44 21.04
N LEU A 215 -0.69 -0.68 20.11
CA LEU A 215 0.14 0.17 19.23
C LEU A 215 0.87 1.25 20.03
N ASN A 216 0.20 1.89 20.99
CA ASN A 216 0.79 2.93 21.82
C ASN A 216 1.86 2.41 22.78
N ALA A 217 1.84 1.12 23.15
CA ALA A 217 2.87 0.48 23.94
C ALA A 217 4.20 0.29 23.17
N GLU A 218 4.19 0.48 21.84
CA GLU A 218 5.35 0.34 20.96
C GLU A 218 5.72 1.70 20.31
N PRO A 219 6.23 2.67 21.07
CA PRO A 219 6.39 4.06 20.60
C PRO A 219 7.44 4.24 19.50
N THR A 220 8.27 3.25 19.24
CA THR A 220 9.31 3.29 18.20
C THR A 220 8.78 2.98 16.79
N LEU A 221 7.51 2.63 16.67
CA LEU A 221 6.90 2.25 15.40
C LEU A 221 6.66 3.45 14.51
N ASN A 222 7.45 3.55 13.45
CA ASN A 222 7.34 4.60 12.43
C ASN A 222 7.37 3.97 11.04
N GLY A 223 6.57 4.51 10.12
CA GLY A 223 6.57 4.09 8.73
C GLY A 223 5.18 3.90 8.15
N PRO A 224 5.09 3.51 6.88
CA PRO A 224 3.83 3.17 6.26
C PRO A 224 3.25 1.91 6.89
N GLY A 225 1.94 1.93 7.16
CA GLY A 225 1.24 0.78 7.74
C GLY A 225 -0.09 0.52 7.07
N ILE A 226 -0.52 -0.74 7.12
CA ILE A 226 -1.85 -1.18 6.71
C ILE A 226 -2.60 -1.75 7.93
N ILE A 227 -3.90 -1.59 7.94
CA ILE A 227 -4.77 -2.13 8.97
C ILE A 227 -5.63 -3.22 8.32
N VAL A 228 -5.66 -4.39 8.93
CA VAL A 228 -6.49 -5.52 8.47
C VAL A 228 -7.47 -5.87 9.56
N ALA A 229 -8.76 -5.90 9.24
CA ALA A 229 -9.82 -6.18 10.21
C ALA A 229 -10.81 -7.21 9.66
N GLY A 230 -11.04 -8.30 10.35
CA GLY A 230 -11.96 -9.33 9.88
C GLY A 230 -11.90 -10.63 10.67
N GLU A 231 -12.99 -11.40 10.62
CA GLU A 231 -13.09 -12.68 11.32
C GLU A 231 -12.10 -13.75 10.79
N SER A 232 -11.67 -13.64 9.52
CA SER A 232 -10.66 -14.54 8.94
C SER A 232 -9.35 -14.55 9.75
N LEU A 233 -9.00 -13.41 10.38
CA LEU A 233 -7.78 -13.27 11.17
C LEU A 233 -7.82 -14.15 12.44
N SER A 234 -9.00 -14.53 12.94
CA SER A 234 -9.14 -15.39 14.12
C SER A 234 -8.48 -16.76 13.96
N THR A 235 -8.21 -17.17 12.72
CA THR A 235 -7.52 -18.44 12.42
C THR A 235 -6.00 -18.35 12.59
N HIS A 236 -5.43 -17.14 12.69
CA HIS A 236 -4.02 -16.96 12.94
C HIS A 236 -3.63 -17.36 14.37
N SER A 237 -2.41 -17.86 14.56
CA SER A 237 -1.93 -18.38 15.85
C SER A 237 -1.99 -17.38 16.99
N ASP A 238 -1.83 -16.10 16.73
CA ASP A 238 -1.90 -15.04 17.74
C ASP A 238 -3.25 -14.98 18.45
N TYR A 239 -4.35 -15.19 17.70
CA TYR A 239 -5.70 -15.21 18.25
C TYR A 239 -6.06 -16.57 18.85
N GLN A 240 -5.50 -17.67 18.35
CA GLN A 240 -5.75 -19.02 18.84
C GLN A 240 -5.07 -19.30 20.18
N ARG A 241 -3.91 -18.69 20.45
CA ARG A 241 -3.19 -18.85 21.73
C ARG A 241 -4.02 -18.34 22.91
N VAL A 242 -4.75 -17.25 22.71
CA VAL A 242 -5.65 -16.70 23.74
C VAL A 242 -6.78 -17.69 24.07
N LEU A 243 -7.41 -18.31 23.06
CA LEU A 243 -8.44 -19.33 23.27
C LEU A 243 -7.92 -20.56 24.03
N LYS A 244 -6.71 -21.03 23.68
CA LYS A 244 -6.10 -22.18 24.37
C LYS A 244 -5.69 -21.88 25.82
N SER A 245 -5.35 -20.65 26.16
CA SER A 245 -5.11 -20.26 27.55
C SER A 245 -6.37 -20.25 28.39
N TRP A 246 -7.48 -19.78 27.82
CA TRP A 246 -8.79 -19.79 28.49
C TRP A 246 -9.31 -21.21 28.75
N LEU A 247 -9.13 -22.13 27.78
CA LEU A 247 -9.55 -23.53 27.93
C LEU A 247 -8.69 -24.33 28.94
N LYS A 248 -7.50 -23.83 29.30
CA LYS A 248 -6.64 -24.44 30.34
C LYS A 248 -6.93 -23.92 31.74
N THR A 249 -7.68 -22.82 31.86
CA THR A 249 -8.06 -22.21 33.16
C THR A 249 -9.53 -22.40 33.52
N ALA A 250 -10.30 -23.08 32.68
CA ALA A 250 -11.66 -23.53 32.92
C ALA A 250 -11.68 -25.04 33.19
#